data_e71d0bc862331f55959716dcdf1b9d3c
#
_entry.id   e71d0bc862331f55959716dcdf1b9d3c
#
_cell.length_a   1.000
_cell.length_b   1.000
_cell.length_c   1.000
_cell.angle_alpha   90.00
_cell.angle_beta   90.00
_cell.angle_gamma   90.00
#
_symmetry.space_group_name_H-M   'P 1'
#
loop_
_entity.id
_entity.type
_entity.pdbx_description
1 polymer ?
#
loop_
_entity_poly.entity_id
_entity_poly.type
_entity_poly.pdbx_seq_one_letter_code
_entity_poly.pdbx_strand_id
1 'polypeptide(L)'
;MVQKIVITLIWVLGATLLFWAFSQPSVDTSAVEEILWFCLSASTITLVAQQLNSRPFVFGWSFYCLGLLLDIFDNFVGHTIIPVLVLDTSLKSIGFVLVCYGMLRLLSSKKVTIAKLNLEIASRKQLAEKLRHEAYHDPLTQLGNRKACFTQFSDLSKQYQWLYYFDLDNFKQANDTYGHHIGDEVLKKFAQTLIEQFDKEGVFRLGGDEFVAFSNRSPDECKELRALINPDLQQYQVDVSIGFAPTDKYQEPDKTLQMADNKMYKDKSRTSSRSRSAQAKPT
;
A
#
# COMPACT_ATOMS: atom_id res chain seq x y z
N MET A 1 28.21 -22.14 -11.58
CA MET A 1 29.38 -23.05 -11.67
C MET A 1 30.38 -22.63 -12.73
N VAL A 2 29.96 -22.41 -13.99
CA VAL A 2 30.83 -21.99 -15.12
C VAL A 2 31.62 -20.68 -14.83
N GLN A 3 30.99 -19.65 -14.29
CA GLN A 3 31.67 -18.38 -13.97
C GLN A 3 32.85 -18.55 -13.00
N LYS A 4 32.66 -19.34 -11.94
CA LYS A 4 33.74 -19.61 -10.98
C LYS A 4 34.92 -20.30 -11.65
N ILE A 5 34.66 -21.25 -12.55
CA ILE A 5 35.69 -21.94 -13.30
C ILE A 5 36.46 -20.98 -14.19
N VAL A 6 35.75 -20.11 -14.94
CA VAL A 6 36.36 -19.10 -15.84
C VAL A 6 37.24 -18.14 -15.03
N ILE A 7 36.73 -17.62 -13.91
CA ILE A 7 37.52 -16.72 -13.04
C ILE A 7 38.75 -17.42 -12.49
N THR A 8 38.62 -18.67 -12.04
CA THR A 8 39.76 -19.46 -11.56
C THR A 8 40.82 -19.62 -12.67
N LEU A 9 40.40 -19.92 -13.89
CA LEU A 9 41.32 -20.03 -15.03
C LEU A 9 42.03 -18.73 -15.36
N ILE A 10 41.34 -17.57 -15.31
CA ILE A 10 41.94 -16.26 -15.49
C ILE A 10 43.04 -16.00 -14.47
N TRP A 11 42.78 -16.28 -13.18
CA TRP A 11 43.79 -16.10 -12.12
C TRP A 11 44.92 -17.10 -12.16
N VAL A 12 44.69 -18.36 -12.58
CA VAL A 12 45.75 -19.33 -12.81
C VAL A 12 46.68 -18.89 -13.94
N LEU A 13 46.08 -18.41 -15.07
CA LEU A 13 46.85 -17.85 -16.17
C LEU A 13 47.64 -16.60 -15.69
N GLY A 14 47.02 -15.69 -14.97
CA GLY A 14 47.70 -14.52 -14.39
C GLY A 14 48.86 -14.89 -13.50
N ALA A 15 48.67 -15.90 -12.62
CA ALA A 15 49.75 -16.38 -11.73
C ALA A 15 50.93 -17.00 -12.51
N THR A 16 50.65 -17.72 -13.60
CA THR A 16 51.72 -18.28 -14.46
C THR A 16 52.49 -17.18 -15.17
N LEU A 17 51.81 -16.14 -15.66
CA LEU A 17 52.43 -14.98 -16.30
C LEU A 17 53.27 -14.15 -15.31
N LEU A 18 52.78 -13.94 -14.08
CA LEU A 18 53.51 -13.28 -13.00
C LEU A 18 54.77 -14.08 -12.63
N PHE A 19 54.65 -15.39 -12.45
CA PHE A 19 55.78 -16.27 -12.14
C PHE A 19 56.85 -16.16 -13.24
N TRP A 20 56.49 -16.14 -14.51
CA TRP A 20 57.38 -15.96 -15.61
C TRP A 20 58.02 -14.57 -15.60
N ALA A 21 57.26 -13.47 -15.37
CA ALA A 21 57.78 -12.12 -15.27
C ALA A 21 58.85 -11.98 -14.17
N PHE A 22 58.65 -12.59 -13.00
CA PHE A 22 59.59 -12.60 -11.89
C PHE A 22 60.83 -13.50 -12.14
N SER A 23 60.78 -14.39 -13.13
CA SER A 23 61.93 -15.22 -13.50
C SER A 23 62.92 -14.53 -14.43
N GLN A 24 62.58 -13.36 -14.96
CA GLN A 24 63.47 -12.58 -15.81
C GLN A 24 64.54 -11.80 -15.00
N PRO A 25 65.73 -11.56 -15.58
CA PRO A 25 66.85 -10.88 -14.87
C PRO A 25 66.52 -9.44 -14.44
N SER A 26 65.63 -8.77 -15.17
CA SER A 26 65.12 -7.44 -14.84
C SER A 26 63.62 -7.51 -14.78
N VAL A 27 63.01 -7.39 -13.59
CA VAL A 27 61.57 -7.34 -13.42
C VAL A 27 61.05 -5.98 -13.85
N ASP A 28 60.24 -5.95 -14.90
CA ASP A 28 59.51 -4.73 -15.26
C ASP A 28 58.24 -4.66 -14.40
N THR A 29 58.18 -3.64 -13.52
CA THR A 29 57.05 -3.39 -12.63
C THR A 29 55.77 -3.10 -13.41
N SER A 30 55.89 -2.53 -14.63
CA SER A 30 54.73 -2.22 -15.48
C SER A 30 54.05 -3.50 -15.96
N ALA A 31 54.79 -4.51 -16.34
CA ALA A 31 54.24 -5.82 -16.76
C ALA A 31 53.45 -6.53 -15.63
N VAL A 32 53.91 -6.41 -14.40
CA VAL A 32 53.23 -6.93 -13.24
C VAL A 32 51.88 -6.26 -13.01
N GLU A 33 51.86 -4.91 -13.08
CA GLU A 33 50.63 -4.13 -12.93
C GLU A 33 49.59 -4.46 -14.03
N GLU A 34 50.01 -4.57 -15.26
CA GLU A 34 49.13 -4.87 -16.42
C GLU A 34 48.52 -6.27 -16.31
N ILE A 35 49.25 -7.28 -15.91
CA ILE A 35 48.73 -8.64 -15.67
C ILE A 35 47.66 -8.60 -14.58
N LEU A 36 47.89 -7.88 -13.49
CA LEU A 36 46.91 -7.74 -12.40
C LEU A 36 45.65 -7.00 -12.87
N TRP A 37 45.82 -5.87 -13.59
CA TRP A 37 44.66 -5.15 -14.14
C TRP A 37 43.84 -5.96 -15.14
N PHE A 38 44.51 -6.77 -15.98
CA PHE A 38 43.85 -7.69 -16.91
C PHE A 38 43.02 -8.73 -16.14
N CYS A 39 43.62 -9.43 -15.16
CA CYS A 39 42.92 -10.43 -14.36
C CYS A 39 41.71 -9.85 -13.62
N LEU A 40 41.86 -8.66 -13.03
CA LEU A 40 40.76 -7.96 -12.36
C LEU A 40 39.65 -7.60 -13.32
N SER A 41 39.99 -7.02 -14.45
CA SER A 41 39.03 -6.56 -15.47
C SER A 41 38.29 -7.74 -16.11
N ALA A 42 38.99 -8.80 -16.48
CA ALA A 42 38.40 -9.99 -17.06
C ALA A 42 37.49 -10.75 -16.07
N SER A 43 37.88 -10.77 -14.78
CA SER A 43 37.03 -11.33 -13.73
C SER A 43 35.76 -10.50 -13.52
N THR A 44 35.88 -9.17 -13.52
CA THR A 44 34.73 -8.26 -13.34
C THR A 44 33.75 -8.41 -14.49
N ILE A 45 34.19 -8.44 -15.76
CA ILE A 45 33.27 -8.63 -16.88
C ILE A 45 32.55 -9.99 -16.79
N THR A 46 33.28 -11.06 -16.40
CA THR A 46 32.70 -12.38 -16.27
C THR A 46 31.58 -12.42 -15.23
N LEU A 47 31.73 -11.69 -14.12
CA LEU A 47 30.70 -11.58 -13.07
C LEU A 47 29.51 -10.75 -13.51
N VAL A 48 29.77 -9.65 -14.19
CA VAL A 48 28.76 -8.58 -14.44
C VAL A 48 28.02 -8.77 -15.75
N ALA A 49 28.65 -9.37 -16.76
CA ALA A 49 28.09 -9.51 -18.12
C ALA A 49 26.72 -10.21 -18.16
N GLN A 50 26.49 -11.19 -17.28
CA GLN A 50 25.19 -11.89 -17.23
C GLN A 50 24.10 -11.08 -16.51
N GLN A 51 24.48 -10.19 -15.60
CA GLN A 51 23.54 -9.37 -14.82
C GLN A 51 23.16 -8.08 -15.57
N LEU A 52 24.09 -7.56 -16.36
CA LEU A 52 23.90 -6.35 -17.16
C LEU A 52 23.55 -6.72 -18.59
N ASN A 53 22.26 -6.73 -18.93
CA ASN A 53 21.78 -6.93 -20.29
C ASN A 53 22.06 -5.71 -21.20
N SER A 54 23.32 -5.30 -21.28
CA SER A 54 23.79 -4.17 -22.07
C SER A 54 24.94 -4.58 -22.98
N ARG A 55 24.60 -4.80 -24.24
CA ARG A 55 25.60 -5.15 -25.27
C ARG A 55 26.75 -4.11 -25.35
N PRO A 56 26.48 -2.77 -25.38
CA PRO A 56 27.58 -1.80 -25.47
C PRO A 56 28.52 -1.86 -24.28
N PHE A 57 28.02 -2.14 -23.06
CA PHE A 57 28.83 -2.29 -21.87
C PHE A 57 29.77 -3.49 -21.98
N VAL A 58 29.24 -4.64 -22.40
CA VAL A 58 30.04 -5.89 -22.55
C VAL A 58 31.08 -5.72 -23.65
N PHE A 59 30.72 -5.18 -24.80
CA PHE A 59 31.69 -4.93 -25.89
C PHE A 59 32.77 -3.92 -25.46
N GLY A 60 32.40 -2.82 -24.83
CA GLY A 60 33.36 -1.82 -24.37
C GLY A 60 34.37 -2.41 -23.40
N TRP A 61 33.91 -3.22 -22.44
CA TRP A 61 34.79 -3.89 -21.50
C TRP A 61 35.69 -4.93 -22.16
N SER A 62 35.18 -5.65 -23.17
CA SER A 62 35.99 -6.60 -23.95
C SER A 62 37.09 -5.92 -24.75
N PHE A 63 36.81 -4.75 -25.36
CA PHE A 63 37.85 -3.94 -26.03
C PHE A 63 38.90 -3.43 -25.04
N TYR A 64 38.49 -3.01 -23.84
CA TYR A 64 39.42 -2.60 -22.80
C TYR A 64 40.35 -3.75 -22.36
N CYS A 65 39.80 -4.94 -22.13
CA CYS A 65 40.58 -6.13 -21.81
C CYS A 65 41.52 -6.54 -22.94
N LEU A 66 41.09 -6.38 -24.21
CA LEU A 66 41.95 -6.67 -25.36
C LEU A 66 43.14 -5.70 -25.42
N GLY A 67 42.92 -4.41 -25.15
CA GLY A 67 44.00 -3.43 -25.04
C GLY A 67 45.03 -3.81 -23.95
N LEU A 68 44.57 -4.23 -22.76
CA LEU A 68 45.46 -4.71 -21.70
C LEU A 68 46.27 -5.94 -22.12
N LEU A 69 45.66 -6.88 -22.89
CA LEU A 69 46.40 -8.02 -23.43
C LEU A 69 47.49 -7.60 -24.42
N LEU A 70 47.25 -6.59 -25.23
CA LEU A 70 48.25 -6.08 -26.16
C LEU A 70 49.44 -5.41 -25.42
N ASP A 71 49.15 -4.68 -24.34
CA ASP A 71 50.22 -4.16 -23.46
C ASP A 71 51.10 -5.28 -22.89
N ILE A 72 50.47 -6.29 -22.31
CA ILE A 72 51.19 -7.46 -21.80
C ILE A 72 52.06 -8.08 -22.90
N PHE A 73 51.50 -8.22 -24.10
CA PHE A 73 52.23 -8.78 -25.24
C PHE A 73 53.43 -7.92 -25.66
N ASP A 74 53.29 -6.60 -25.69
CA ASP A 74 54.36 -5.67 -26.04
C ASP A 74 55.54 -5.74 -25.04
N ASN A 75 55.23 -5.88 -23.77
CA ASN A 75 56.28 -6.08 -22.73
C ASN A 75 57.05 -7.40 -22.88
N PHE A 76 56.45 -8.41 -23.53
CA PHE A 76 57.11 -9.69 -23.77
C PHE A 76 57.99 -9.74 -25.02
N VAL A 77 57.59 -8.99 -26.09
CA VAL A 77 58.24 -9.09 -27.40
C VAL A 77 59.29 -7.99 -27.58
N GLY A 78 59.37 -7.00 -26.70
CA GLY A 78 60.26 -5.85 -26.77
C GLY A 78 59.77 -4.76 -27.73
N HIS A 79 59.98 -3.52 -27.34
CA HIS A 79 59.42 -2.25 -27.92
C HIS A 79 59.78 -1.96 -29.38
N THR A 80 59.70 -2.88 -30.30
CA THR A 80 60.14 -2.69 -31.69
C THR A 80 59.04 -2.32 -32.67
N ILE A 81 57.75 -2.31 -32.26
CA ILE A 81 56.64 -2.13 -33.16
C ILE A 81 55.74 -0.97 -32.73
N ILE A 82 56.06 0.26 -33.18
CA ILE A 82 55.27 1.49 -33.00
C ILE A 82 53.73 1.32 -33.23
N PRO A 83 53.25 0.54 -34.22
CA PRO A 83 51.82 0.34 -34.42
C PRO A 83 51.06 -0.31 -33.24
N VAL A 84 51.73 -1.15 -32.42
CA VAL A 84 51.11 -1.82 -31.27
C VAL A 84 50.81 -0.81 -30.15
N LEU A 85 51.72 0.09 -29.90
CA LEU A 85 51.56 1.14 -28.86
C LEU A 85 50.36 2.06 -29.12
N VAL A 86 50.05 2.36 -30.40
CA VAL A 86 48.89 3.17 -30.78
C VAL A 86 47.62 2.37 -30.73
N LEU A 87 47.67 1.08 -31.05
CA LEU A 87 46.49 0.22 -31.15
C LEU A 87 45.96 -0.12 -29.75
N ASP A 88 46.80 -0.46 -28.77
CA ASP A 88 46.41 -0.81 -27.42
C ASP A 88 45.77 0.37 -26.69
N THR A 89 46.37 1.56 -26.76
CA THR A 89 45.85 2.79 -26.17
C THR A 89 44.50 3.18 -26.81
N SER A 90 44.38 3.02 -28.13
CA SER A 90 43.12 3.27 -28.86
C SER A 90 42.03 2.31 -28.43
N LEU A 91 42.32 1.01 -28.29
CA LEU A 91 41.36 0.01 -27.84
C LEU A 91 40.87 0.26 -26.42
N LYS A 92 41.79 0.58 -25.50
CA LYS A 92 41.42 0.94 -24.12
C LYS A 92 40.55 2.19 -24.06
N SER A 93 40.88 3.24 -24.81
CA SER A 93 40.10 4.47 -24.88
C SER A 93 38.69 4.25 -25.46
N ILE A 94 38.60 3.55 -26.57
CA ILE A 94 37.30 3.19 -27.19
C ILE A 94 36.49 2.32 -26.23
N GLY A 95 37.14 1.32 -25.62
CA GLY A 95 36.52 0.44 -24.64
C GLY A 95 35.93 1.21 -23.47
N PHE A 96 36.68 2.15 -22.90
CA PHE A 96 36.23 3.01 -21.80
C PHE A 96 35.01 3.87 -22.19
N VAL A 97 35.04 4.52 -23.36
CA VAL A 97 33.91 5.32 -23.85
C VAL A 97 32.66 4.45 -24.03
N LEU A 98 32.80 3.24 -24.60
CA LEU A 98 31.68 2.31 -24.74
C LEU A 98 31.13 1.82 -23.41
N VAL A 99 32.00 1.58 -22.42
CA VAL A 99 31.58 1.25 -21.05
C VAL A 99 30.77 2.39 -20.43
N CYS A 100 31.27 3.61 -20.50
CA CYS A 100 30.56 4.80 -20.01
C CYS A 100 29.20 4.98 -20.70
N TYR A 101 29.15 4.85 -22.03
CA TYR A 101 27.90 4.90 -22.79
C TYR A 101 26.92 3.80 -22.35
N GLY A 102 27.40 2.56 -22.24
CA GLY A 102 26.59 1.43 -21.80
C GLY A 102 26.03 1.64 -20.37
N MET A 103 26.85 2.18 -19.48
CA MET A 103 26.47 2.53 -18.11
C MET A 103 25.37 3.61 -18.07
N LEU A 104 25.55 4.70 -18.81
CA LEU A 104 24.56 5.78 -18.91
C LEU A 104 23.22 5.27 -19.45
N ARG A 105 23.26 4.42 -20.48
CA ARG A 105 22.06 3.80 -21.06
C ARG A 105 21.34 2.89 -20.05
N LEU A 106 22.09 2.10 -19.28
CA LEU A 106 21.53 1.27 -18.23
C LEU A 106 20.87 2.10 -17.13
N LEU A 107 21.56 3.15 -16.65
CA LEU A 107 21.01 4.04 -15.63
C LEU A 107 19.73 4.72 -16.10
N SER A 108 19.69 5.19 -17.35
CA SER A 108 18.52 5.82 -17.94
C SER A 108 17.34 4.83 -18.02
N SER A 109 17.57 3.61 -18.49
CA SER A 109 16.52 2.60 -18.58
C SER A 109 16.00 2.18 -17.22
N LYS A 110 16.87 2.04 -16.22
CA LYS A 110 16.48 1.74 -14.84
C LYS A 110 15.65 2.86 -14.21
N LYS A 111 16.02 4.13 -14.44
CA LYS A 111 15.22 5.28 -13.97
C LYS A 111 13.79 5.23 -14.51
N VAL A 112 13.62 4.97 -15.80
CA VAL A 112 12.28 4.85 -16.43
C VAL A 112 11.48 3.69 -15.83
N THR A 113 12.12 2.54 -15.61
CA THR A 113 11.46 1.37 -15.02
C THR A 113 11.01 1.65 -13.57
N ILE A 114 11.88 2.26 -12.76
CA ILE A 114 11.55 2.65 -11.39
C ILE A 114 10.41 3.66 -11.36
N ALA A 115 10.41 4.66 -12.24
CA ALA A 115 9.33 5.62 -12.33
C ALA A 115 7.98 4.95 -12.67
N LYS A 116 7.96 4.03 -13.63
CA LYS A 116 6.75 3.25 -13.96
C LYS A 116 6.26 2.40 -12.79
N LEU A 117 7.18 1.72 -12.10
CA LEU A 117 6.83 0.89 -10.95
C LEU A 117 6.24 1.72 -9.81
N ASN A 118 6.81 2.90 -9.54
CA ASN A 118 6.30 3.81 -8.51
C ASN A 118 4.89 4.31 -8.84
N LEU A 119 4.59 4.62 -10.11
CA LEU A 119 3.25 4.99 -10.56
C LEU A 119 2.26 3.84 -10.38
N GLU A 120 2.66 2.61 -10.71
CA GLU A 120 1.80 1.43 -10.54
C GLU A 120 1.53 1.15 -9.05
N ILE A 121 2.54 1.26 -8.19
CA ILE A 121 2.38 1.11 -6.73
C ILE A 121 1.42 2.18 -6.19
N ALA A 122 1.56 3.44 -6.62
CA ALA A 122 0.67 4.52 -6.20
C ALA A 122 -0.79 4.26 -6.64
N SER A 123 -0.99 3.84 -7.88
CA SER A 123 -2.32 3.49 -8.41
C SER A 123 -2.95 2.31 -7.64
N ARG A 124 -2.18 1.25 -7.38
CA ARG A 124 -2.65 0.10 -6.59
C ARG A 124 -3.03 0.48 -5.16
N LYS A 125 -2.24 1.34 -4.50
CA LYS A 125 -2.56 1.86 -3.16
C LYS A 125 -3.88 2.64 -3.18
N GLN A 126 -4.05 3.54 -4.13
CA GLN A 126 -5.27 4.33 -4.26
C GLN A 126 -6.50 3.44 -4.50
N LEU A 127 -6.39 2.43 -5.36
CA LEU A 127 -7.46 1.47 -5.59
C LEU A 127 -7.78 0.64 -4.34
N ALA A 128 -6.76 0.18 -3.62
CA ALA A 128 -6.94 -0.58 -2.38
C ALA A 128 -7.65 0.26 -1.30
N GLU A 129 -7.29 1.53 -1.14
CA GLU A 129 -7.96 2.48 -0.24
C GLU A 129 -9.44 2.67 -0.63
N LYS A 130 -9.71 2.88 -1.93
CA LYS A 130 -11.07 3.01 -2.43
C LYS A 130 -11.90 1.76 -2.16
N LEU A 131 -11.39 0.58 -2.49
CA LEU A 131 -12.04 -0.70 -2.22
C LEU A 131 -12.27 -0.93 -0.73
N ARG A 132 -11.30 -0.54 0.12
CA ARG A 132 -11.46 -0.61 1.57
C ARG A 132 -12.56 0.32 2.05
N HIS A 133 -12.61 1.55 1.55
CA HIS A 133 -13.68 2.49 1.89
C HIS A 133 -15.05 1.94 1.51
N GLU A 134 -15.22 1.47 0.26
CA GLU A 134 -16.46 0.87 -0.22
C GLU A 134 -16.86 -0.39 0.57
N ALA A 135 -15.88 -1.20 1.02
CA ALA A 135 -16.14 -2.41 1.79
C ALA A 135 -16.59 -2.17 3.24
N TYR A 136 -16.24 -1.01 3.82
CA TYR A 136 -16.47 -0.72 5.25
C TYR A 136 -17.38 0.48 5.51
N HIS A 137 -17.82 1.22 4.48
CA HIS A 137 -18.73 2.36 4.64
C HIS A 137 -20.04 2.13 3.90
N ASP A 138 -21.11 2.73 4.42
CA ASP A 138 -22.39 2.80 3.74
C ASP A 138 -22.33 3.89 2.65
N PRO A 139 -22.70 3.59 1.40
CA PRO A 139 -22.54 4.53 0.29
C PRO A 139 -23.47 5.73 0.39
N LEU A 140 -24.63 5.64 1.07
CA LEU A 140 -25.60 6.70 1.19
C LEU A 140 -25.21 7.71 2.29
N THR A 141 -24.87 7.19 3.48
CA THR A 141 -24.64 8.00 4.69
C THR A 141 -23.16 8.25 4.98
N GLN A 142 -22.27 7.52 4.33
CA GLN A 142 -20.81 7.56 4.55
C GLN A 142 -20.41 7.18 5.99
N LEU A 143 -21.30 6.62 6.77
CA LEU A 143 -21.00 6.00 8.06
C LEU A 143 -20.32 4.64 7.86
N GLY A 144 -19.70 4.10 8.92
CA GLY A 144 -19.31 2.69 8.91
C GLY A 144 -20.54 1.80 8.65
N ASN A 145 -20.37 0.78 7.83
CA ASN A 145 -21.42 -0.21 7.57
C ASN A 145 -21.43 -1.33 8.62
N ARG A 146 -22.34 -2.29 8.48
CA ARG A 146 -22.44 -3.46 9.37
C ARG A 146 -21.11 -4.19 9.52
N LYS A 147 -20.38 -4.40 8.41
CA LYS A 147 -19.08 -5.07 8.43
C LYS A 147 -18.04 -4.30 9.24
N ALA A 148 -18.02 -2.97 9.11
CA ALA A 148 -17.13 -2.10 9.90
C ALA A 148 -17.45 -2.21 11.39
N CYS A 149 -18.73 -2.12 11.77
CA CYS A 149 -19.20 -2.27 13.15
C CYS A 149 -18.70 -3.59 13.77
N PHE A 150 -18.90 -4.71 13.12
CA PHE A 150 -18.47 -6.03 13.61
C PHE A 150 -16.94 -6.16 13.69
N THR A 151 -16.23 -5.63 12.71
CA THR A 151 -14.75 -5.69 12.69
C THR A 151 -14.12 -4.87 13.80
N GLN A 152 -14.71 -3.71 14.12
CA GLN A 152 -14.19 -2.77 15.12
C GLN A 152 -14.77 -2.98 16.52
N PHE A 153 -15.77 -3.86 16.64
CA PHE A 153 -16.54 -4.05 17.88
C PHE A 153 -15.67 -4.28 19.11
N SER A 154 -14.67 -5.15 19.02
CA SER A 154 -13.80 -5.47 20.14
C SER A 154 -13.01 -4.27 20.67
N ASP A 155 -12.63 -3.34 19.80
CA ASP A 155 -11.88 -2.16 20.20
C ASP A 155 -12.82 -1.06 20.69
N LEU A 156 -13.97 -0.90 20.06
CA LEU A 156 -15.03 0.02 20.50
C LEU A 156 -15.59 -0.38 21.88
N SER A 157 -15.78 -1.66 22.14
CA SER A 157 -16.28 -2.14 23.44
C SER A 157 -15.29 -1.94 24.59
N LYS A 158 -14.01 -1.75 24.33
CA LYS A 158 -13.01 -1.33 25.33
C LYS A 158 -13.03 0.17 25.61
N GLN A 159 -13.41 0.96 24.62
CA GLN A 159 -13.39 2.42 24.65
C GLN A 159 -14.70 3.02 25.16
N TYR A 160 -15.84 2.40 24.81
CA TYR A 160 -17.17 2.89 25.13
C TYR A 160 -17.92 1.92 26.03
N GLN A 161 -18.73 2.45 26.96
CA GLN A 161 -19.49 1.67 27.93
C GLN A 161 -20.85 1.21 27.42
N TRP A 162 -21.41 1.88 26.42
CA TRP A 162 -22.75 1.64 25.90
C TRP A 162 -22.77 1.55 24.40
N LEU A 163 -23.63 0.65 23.89
CA LEU A 163 -24.05 0.58 22.51
C LEU A 163 -25.53 1.00 22.44
N TYR A 164 -25.83 1.95 21.58
CA TYR A 164 -27.16 2.41 21.24
C TYR A 164 -27.60 1.82 19.91
N TYR A 165 -28.86 1.38 19.83
CA TYR A 165 -29.49 0.88 18.63
C TYR A 165 -30.66 1.79 18.28
N PHE A 166 -30.73 2.23 17.03
CA PHE A 166 -31.75 3.15 16.53
C PHE A 166 -32.48 2.53 15.35
N ASP A 167 -33.79 2.72 15.28
CA ASP A 167 -34.68 2.35 14.18
C ASP A 167 -35.60 3.52 13.89
N LEU A 168 -35.76 3.89 12.61
CA LEU A 168 -36.62 5.01 12.19
C LEU A 168 -38.06 4.50 12.05
N ASP A 169 -38.92 4.87 12.97
CA ASP A 169 -40.33 4.53 12.97
C ASP A 169 -41.06 5.19 11.80
N ASN A 170 -41.93 4.42 11.11
CA ASN A 170 -42.71 4.84 9.94
C ASN A 170 -41.86 5.22 8.70
N PHE A 171 -40.57 4.87 8.66
CA PHE A 171 -39.68 5.17 7.54
C PHE A 171 -40.19 4.62 6.21
N LYS A 172 -40.73 3.40 6.21
CA LYS A 172 -41.37 2.80 5.02
C LYS A 172 -42.55 3.64 4.54
N GLN A 173 -43.41 4.10 5.46
CA GLN A 173 -44.58 4.92 5.12
C GLN A 173 -44.12 6.27 4.55
N ALA A 174 -43.06 6.88 5.07
CA ALA A 174 -42.47 8.09 4.52
C ALA A 174 -41.97 7.86 3.08
N ASN A 175 -41.28 6.75 2.81
CA ASN A 175 -40.87 6.37 1.46
C ASN A 175 -42.06 6.20 0.51
N ASP A 176 -43.11 5.53 0.96
CA ASP A 176 -44.33 5.27 0.15
C ASP A 176 -45.09 6.59 -0.14
N THR A 177 -45.04 7.55 0.78
CA THR A 177 -45.74 8.84 0.67
C THR A 177 -44.97 9.89 -0.11
N TYR A 178 -43.66 10.01 0.17
CA TYR A 178 -42.83 11.11 -0.34
C TYR A 178 -41.80 10.66 -1.38
N GLY A 179 -41.69 9.35 -1.61
CA GLY A 179 -40.73 8.73 -2.52
C GLY A 179 -39.35 8.46 -1.89
N HIS A 180 -38.61 7.52 -2.48
CA HIS A 180 -37.31 7.07 -1.98
C HIS A 180 -36.24 8.17 -1.89
N HIS A 181 -36.33 9.20 -2.74
CA HIS A 181 -35.43 10.35 -2.68
C HIS A 181 -35.53 11.08 -1.32
N ILE A 182 -36.76 11.27 -0.82
CA ILE A 182 -36.97 11.89 0.50
C ILE A 182 -36.51 10.95 1.61
N GLY A 183 -36.75 9.64 1.48
CA GLY A 183 -36.20 8.66 2.42
C GLY A 183 -34.65 8.71 2.52
N ASP A 184 -33.99 8.84 1.39
CA ASP A 184 -32.52 9.01 1.36
C ASP A 184 -32.06 10.29 2.08
N GLU A 185 -32.80 11.40 1.92
CA GLU A 185 -32.54 12.66 2.63
C GLU A 185 -32.75 12.50 4.15
N VAL A 186 -33.81 11.81 4.57
CA VAL A 186 -34.08 11.47 5.98
C VAL A 186 -32.91 10.68 6.57
N LEU A 187 -32.44 9.62 5.89
CA LEU A 187 -31.32 8.81 6.34
C LEU A 187 -30.01 9.61 6.45
N LYS A 188 -29.72 10.49 5.49
CA LYS A 188 -28.54 11.37 5.54
C LYS A 188 -28.61 12.35 6.70
N LYS A 189 -29.76 13.00 6.90
CA LYS A 189 -29.97 13.92 8.02
C LYS A 189 -29.82 13.21 9.37
N PHE A 190 -30.45 12.03 9.50
CA PHE A 190 -30.31 11.24 10.72
C PHE A 190 -28.87 10.84 11.00
N ALA A 191 -28.15 10.38 9.97
CA ALA A 191 -26.71 10.08 10.09
C ALA A 191 -25.91 11.29 10.54
N GLN A 192 -26.19 12.48 10.00
CA GLN A 192 -25.53 13.72 10.38
C GLN A 192 -25.82 14.08 11.85
N THR A 193 -27.08 13.99 12.29
CA THR A 193 -27.45 14.23 13.69
C THR A 193 -26.76 13.24 14.62
N LEU A 194 -26.61 11.97 14.25
CA LEU A 194 -25.86 11.02 15.04
C LEU A 194 -24.37 11.39 15.15
N ILE A 195 -23.73 11.84 14.05
CA ILE A 195 -22.33 12.33 14.09
C ILE A 195 -22.17 13.53 15.02
N GLU A 196 -23.16 14.40 15.10
CA GLU A 196 -23.14 15.58 15.99
C GLU A 196 -23.29 15.22 17.46
N GLN A 197 -23.97 14.11 17.77
CA GLN A 197 -24.23 13.68 19.14
C GLN A 197 -23.25 12.62 19.64
N PHE A 198 -22.62 11.87 18.75
CA PHE A 198 -21.70 10.79 19.04
C PHE A 198 -20.38 10.97 18.28
N ASP A 199 -19.34 10.27 18.73
CA ASP A 199 -18.08 10.23 17.97
C ASP A 199 -18.30 9.54 16.63
N LYS A 200 -17.92 10.19 15.53
CA LYS A 200 -18.12 9.70 14.15
C LYS A 200 -17.60 8.26 13.96
N GLU A 201 -16.48 7.93 14.59
CA GLU A 201 -15.83 6.62 14.48
C GLU A 201 -16.64 5.51 15.22
N GLY A 202 -17.52 5.90 16.14
CA GLY A 202 -18.40 5.00 16.87
C GLY A 202 -19.81 4.86 16.26
N VAL A 203 -20.13 5.51 15.12
CA VAL A 203 -21.47 5.50 14.51
C VAL A 203 -21.48 4.66 13.24
N PHE A 204 -22.48 3.78 13.13
CA PHE A 204 -22.62 2.83 12.02
C PHE A 204 -24.07 2.76 11.53
N ARG A 205 -24.25 2.47 10.22
CA ARG A 205 -25.52 2.06 9.65
C ARG A 205 -25.49 0.56 9.36
N LEU A 206 -26.37 -0.20 9.98
CA LEU A 206 -26.42 -1.65 9.80
C LEU A 206 -27.15 -2.09 8.53
N GLY A 207 -28.08 -1.28 8.07
CA GLY A 207 -28.85 -1.47 6.84
C GLY A 207 -30.26 -0.87 6.97
N GLY A 208 -30.89 -0.55 5.84
CA GLY A 208 -32.23 0.05 5.85
C GLY A 208 -32.30 1.33 6.69
N ASP A 209 -33.11 1.30 7.73
CA ASP A 209 -33.40 2.33 8.73
C ASP A 209 -32.72 2.08 10.09
N GLU A 210 -31.82 1.09 10.17
CA GLU A 210 -31.14 0.68 11.39
C GLU A 210 -29.77 1.30 11.55
N PHE A 211 -29.53 1.93 12.69
CA PHE A 211 -28.24 2.55 13.05
C PHE A 211 -27.78 2.11 14.44
N VAL A 212 -26.49 2.16 14.67
CA VAL A 212 -25.90 1.97 16.00
C VAL A 212 -24.86 3.03 16.29
N ALA A 213 -24.73 3.37 17.58
CA ALA A 213 -23.69 4.25 18.07
C ALA A 213 -23.10 3.74 19.37
N PHE A 214 -21.79 3.88 19.51
CA PHE A 214 -21.07 3.60 20.73
C PHE A 214 -20.84 4.89 21.53
N SER A 215 -21.04 4.87 22.86
CA SER A 215 -20.90 6.06 23.69
C SER A 215 -20.58 5.73 25.15
N ASN A 216 -20.02 6.71 25.85
CA ASN A 216 -19.86 6.68 27.30
C ASN A 216 -20.99 7.41 28.03
N ARG A 217 -21.93 8.04 27.29
CA ARG A 217 -23.12 8.67 27.89
C ARG A 217 -24.05 7.62 28.48
N SER A 218 -24.59 7.92 29.68
CA SER A 218 -25.57 7.04 30.33
C SER A 218 -26.91 7.01 29.54
N PRO A 219 -27.64 5.89 29.56
CA PRO A 219 -28.97 5.80 28.97
C PRO A 219 -29.99 6.80 29.54
N ASP A 220 -29.80 7.28 30.75
CA ASP A 220 -30.70 8.28 31.34
C ASP A 220 -30.56 9.66 30.67
N GLU A 221 -29.39 9.97 30.14
CA GLU A 221 -29.15 11.18 29.33
C GLU A 221 -29.75 11.07 27.91
N CYS A 222 -30.12 9.88 27.45
CA CYS A 222 -30.67 9.65 26.12
C CYS A 222 -32.15 9.98 25.96
N LYS A 223 -32.87 10.29 27.02
CA LYS A 223 -34.21 10.90 26.89
C LYS A 223 -34.16 12.26 26.22
N GLU A 224 -33.10 13.02 26.43
CA GLU A 224 -32.80 14.28 25.76
C GLU A 224 -32.41 14.05 24.30
N LEU A 225 -31.75 12.95 23.98
CA LEU A 225 -31.30 12.61 22.64
C LEU A 225 -32.46 12.51 21.64
N ARG A 226 -33.59 11.90 22.04
CA ARG A 226 -34.79 11.84 21.19
C ARG A 226 -35.36 13.25 20.89
N ALA A 227 -35.29 14.14 21.84
CA ALA A 227 -35.74 15.53 21.65
C ALA A 227 -34.82 16.32 20.70
N LEU A 228 -33.53 15.97 20.65
CA LEU A 228 -32.56 16.57 19.74
C LEU A 228 -32.68 16.01 18.31
N ILE A 229 -33.02 14.73 18.19
CA ILE A 229 -33.09 14.03 16.87
C ILE A 229 -34.41 14.32 16.15
N ASN A 230 -35.53 14.42 16.87
CA ASN A 230 -36.87 14.43 16.30
C ASN A 230 -37.26 15.66 15.45
N PRO A 231 -36.82 16.89 15.69
CA PRO A 231 -37.35 18.05 14.96
C PRO A 231 -37.22 17.94 13.44
N ASP A 232 -36.10 17.39 12.97
CA ASP A 232 -35.79 17.25 11.54
C ASP A 232 -36.54 16.10 10.86
N LEU A 233 -36.95 15.09 11.62
CA LEU A 233 -37.64 13.87 11.15
C LEU A 233 -39.17 14.03 11.17
N GLN A 234 -39.70 14.83 12.12
CA GLN A 234 -41.14 15.01 12.31
C GLN A 234 -41.87 15.59 11.09
N GLN A 235 -41.21 16.45 10.28
CA GLN A 235 -41.79 16.97 9.05
C GLN A 235 -42.16 15.86 8.03
N TYR A 236 -41.53 14.70 8.14
CA TYR A 236 -41.79 13.52 7.30
C TYR A 236 -42.60 12.44 8.03
N GLN A 237 -43.12 12.74 9.21
CA GLN A 237 -43.84 11.80 10.09
C GLN A 237 -43.00 10.59 10.50
N VAL A 238 -41.69 10.76 10.52
CA VAL A 238 -40.72 9.75 10.98
C VAL A 238 -40.35 10.06 12.43
N ASP A 239 -40.34 9.05 13.29
CA ASP A 239 -39.88 9.10 14.67
C ASP A 239 -38.69 8.14 14.84
N VAL A 240 -38.07 8.10 16.00
CA VAL A 240 -36.94 7.20 16.29
C VAL A 240 -37.22 6.37 17.53
N SER A 241 -37.05 5.06 17.42
CA SER A 241 -37.02 4.12 18.54
C SER A 241 -35.59 3.82 18.94
N ILE A 242 -35.31 3.86 20.24
CA ILE A 242 -33.97 3.78 20.80
C ILE A 242 -33.89 2.63 21.80
N GLY A 243 -32.95 1.73 21.57
CA GLY A 243 -32.53 0.71 22.54
C GLY A 243 -31.06 0.89 22.90
N PHE A 244 -30.63 0.26 23.98
CA PHE A 244 -29.25 0.33 24.42
C PHE A 244 -28.82 -0.94 25.16
N ALA A 245 -27.55 -1.26 25.13
CA ALA A 245 -26.95 -2.34 25.90
C ALA A 245 -25.56 -1.92 26.43
N PRO A 246 -25.15 -2.39 27.62
CA PRO A 246 -23.78 -2.20 28.06
C PRO A 246 -22.83 -2.96 27.12
N THR A 247 -21.70 -2.36 26.82
CA THR A 247 -20.62 -3.02 26.08
C THR A 247 -19.75 -3.79 27.07
N ASP A 248 -19.50 -5.06 26.75
CA ASP A 248 -18.52 -5.86 27.48
C ASP A 248 -17.48 -6.37 26.50
N LYS A 249 -16.20 -6.19 26.82
CA LYS A 249 -15.10 -6.63 25.98
C LYS A 249 -15.05 -8.15 25.73
N TYR A 250 -15.75 -8.92 26.52
CA TYR A 250 -15.85 -10.38 26.42
C TYR A 250 -17.14 -10.85 25.75
N GLN A 251 -18.06 -9.96 25.44
CA GLN A 251 -19.33 -10.29 24.85
C GLN A 251 -19.23 -10.33 23.32
N GLU A 252 -19.89 -11.32 22.72
CA GLU A 252 -19.97 -11.40 21.27
C GLU A 252 -20.79 -10.22 20.69
N PRO A 253 -20.38 -9.64 19.55
CA PRO A 253 -21.08 -8.52 18.93
C PRO A 253 -22.59 -8.75 18.76
N ASP A 254 -22.95 -9.94 18.27
CA ASP A 254 -24.35 -10.29 18.02
C ASP A 254 -25.21 -10.27 19.29
N LYS A 255 -24.67 -10.71 20.42
CA LYS A 255 -25.39 -10.68 21.72
C LYS A 255 -25.66 -9.27 22.20
N THR A 256 -24.66 -8.38 22.10
CA THR A 256 -24.82 -6.99 22.52
C THR A 256 -25.82 -6.26 21.62
N LEU A 257 -25.72 -6.44 20.31
CA LEU A 257 -26.68 -5.89 19.35
C LEU A 257 -28.09 -6.41 19.61
N GLN A 258 -28.26 -7.71 19.81
CA GLN A 258 -29.57 -8.32 20.12
C GLN A 258 -30.17 -7.78 21.43
N MET A 259 -29.34 -7.54 22.46
CA MET A 259 -29.81 -6.94 23.72
C MET A 259 -30.30 -5.51 23.52
N ALA A 260 -29.59 -4.71 22.73
CA ALA A 260 -30.00 -3.34 22.40
C ALA A 260 -31.26 -3.33 21.53
N ASP A 261 -31.33 -4.17 20.49
CA ASP A 261 -32.49 -4.35 19.62
C ASP A 261 -33.74 -4.74 20.40
N ASN A 262 -33.67 -5.72 21.30
CA ASN A 262 -34.79 -6.12 22.16
C ASN A 262 -35.33 -4.96 23.03
N LYS A 263 -34.46 -4.04 23.47
CA LYS A 263 -34.90 -2.84 24.19
C LYS A 263 -35.51 -1.79 23.26
N MET A 264 -34.95 -1.62 22.08
CA MET A 264 -35.49 -0.75 21.03
C MET A 264 -36.91 -1.20 20.63
N TYR A 265 -37.11 -2.50 20.41
CA TYR A 265 -38.42 -3.04 20.08
C TYR A 265 -39.48 -2.78 21.16
N LYS A 266 -39.11 -2.86 22.47
CA LYS A 266 -39.99 -2.48 23.59
C LYS A 266 -40.34 -1.01 23.59
N ASP A 267 -39.41 -0.15 23.22
CA ASP A 267 -39.60 1.29 23.10
C ASP A 267 -40.54 1.62 21.92
N LYS A 268 -40.35 0.97 20.76
CA LYS A 268 -41.19 1.05 19.57
C LYS A 268 -42.65 0.72 19.89
N SER A 269 -42.89 -0.37 20.64
CA SER A 269 -44.25 -0.79 21.02
C SER A 269 -44.96 0.21 21.94
N ARG A 270 -44.22 0.91 22.79
CA ARG A 270 -44.76 1.99 23.68
C ARG A 270 -45.08 3.26 22.89
N THR A 271 -44.25 3.64 21.92
CA THR A 271 -44.44 4.83 21.08
C THR A 271 -45.68 4.65 20.17
N SER A 272 -45.83 3.50 19.54
CA SER A 272 -46.98 3.19 18.68
C SER A 272 -48.30 3.13 19.44
N SER A 273 -48.31 2.67 20.69
CA SER A 273 -49.52 2.71 21.55
C SER A 273 -49.94 4.12 21.97
N ARG A 274 -48.94 5.03 22.18
CA ARG A 274 -49.20 6.44 22.53
C ARG A 274 -49.79 7.22 21.35
N SER A 275 -49.26 7.02 20.14
CA SER A 275 -49.80 7.69 18.94
C SER A 275 -51.23 7.28 18.63
N ARG A 276 -51.57 5.99 18.79
CA ARG A 276 -52.96 5.52 18.64
C ARG A 276 -53.91 6.10 19.68
N SER A 277 -53.49 6.28 20.92
CA SER A 277 -54.32 6.83 21.98
C SER A 277 -54.49 8.37 21.84
N ALA A 278 -53.55 9.05 21.21
CA ALA A 278 -53.68 10.52 20.91
C ALA A 278 -54.62 10.80 19.76
N GLN A 279 -54.73 9.90 18.76
CA GLN A 279 -55.66 10.00 17.64
C GLN A 279 -57.09 9.58 17.99
N ALA A 280 -57.30 8.85 19.09
CA ALA A 280 -58.58 8.32 19.53
C ALA A 280 -59.36 9.26 20.51
N LYS A 281 -58.92 10.50 20.79
CA LYS A 281 -59.70 11.49 21.54
C LYS A 281 -60.63 12.22 20.57
N PRO A 282 -61.98 11.94 20.60
CA PRO A 282 -62.94 12.75 19.84
C PRO A 282 -62.99 14.14 20.44
N THR A 283 -63.04 15.13 19.61
CA THR A 283 -63.41 16.53 19.91
C THR A 283 -64.87 16.60 20.35
#